data_5c6cebea83de5f7f6a6bc5a9a32991dc
#
_entry.id   5c6cebea83de5f7f6a6bc5a9a32991dc
#
_cell.length_a   1.000
_cell.length_b   1.000
_cell.length_c   1.000
_cell.angle_alpha   90.00
_cell.angle_beta   90.00
_cell.angle_gamma   90.00
#
_symmetry.space_group_name_H-M   'P 1'
#
loop_
_entity.id
_entity.type
_entity.pdbx_description
1 polymer ?
#
loop_
_entity_poly.entity_id
_entity_poly.type
_entity_poly.pdbx_seq_one_letter_code
_entity_poly.pdbx_strand_id
1 'polypeptide(L)'
;TWTIYYWAYWMVWCVAAPFFIGNISKGRTVRQTIVGGYVFGVGSTLSSFIVLGNYSMGLQMNGKADFITQYIESGDLYGMIVSIIKTMPCAELVMVVVLITMIAFYATSFDSIALTASCYSYHSLGENEQPHKGIQLMWCILLILLPIALLFAESSMSNLQSVSIVAAFPIGMVILLIVASFMKDARKYMKELGK
;
A
#
# COMPACT_ATOMS: atom_id res chain seq x y z
N THR A 1 18.51 -4.50 -4.56
CA THR A 1 17.26 -5.14 -5.00
C THR A 1 16.05 -4.60 -4.25
N TRP A 2 16.07 -4.52 -2.93
CA TRP A 2 14.94 -4.00 -2.11
C TRP A 2 14.54 -2.57 -2.46
N THR A 3 15.47 -1.66 -2.68
CA THR A 3 15.20 -0.27 -3.08
C THR A 3 14.41 -0.20 -4.38
N ILE A 4 14.83 -0.97 -5.39
CA ILE A 4 14.14 -1.04 -6.69
C ILE A 4 12.72 -1.58 -6.52
N TYR A 5 12.56 -2.63 -5.71
CA TYR A 5 11.25 -3.20 -5.43
C TYR A 5 10.30 -2.20 -4.76
N TYR A 6 10.75 -1.47 -3.73
CA TYR A 6 9.91 -0.48 -3.05
C TYR A 6 9.48 0.65 -3.97
N TRP A 7 10.35 1.17 -4.82
CA TRP A 7 9.98 2.17 -5.81
C TRP A 7 8.98 1.63 -6.83
N ALA A 8 9.20 0.43 -7.35
CA ALA A 8 8.31 -0.23 -8.29
C ALA A 8 6.93 -0.48 -7.68
N TYR A 9 6.87 -1.00 -6.46
CA TYR A 9 5.64 -1.25 -5.73
C TYR A 9 4.80 0.01 -5.53
N TRP A 10 5.42 1.11 -5.11
CA TRP A 10 4.72 2.38 -4.96
C TRP A 10 4.25 2.98 -6.28
N MET A 11 5.01 2.81 -7.37
CA MET A 11 4.55 3.22 -8.70
C MET A 11 3.29 2.46 -9.12
N VAL A 12 3.20 1.16 -8.88
CA VAL A 12 1.99 0.38 -9.18
C VAL A 12 0.78 0.90 -8.39
N TRP A 13 0.98 1.25 -7.13
CA TRP A 13 -0.06 1.84 -6.28
C TRP A 13 -0.54 3.22 -6.76
N CYS A 14 0.31 4.01 -7.40
CA CYS A 14 -0.03 5.34 -7.90
C CYS A 14 -1.14 5.36 -8.96
N VAL A 15 -1.54 4.23 -9.52
CA VAL A 15 -2.68 4.16 -10.46
C VAL A 15 -4.01 3.97 -9.72
N ALA A 16 -4.02 3.12 -8.69
CA ALA A 16 -5.25 2.82 -7.94
C ALA A 16 -5.55 3.88 -6.86
N ALA A 17 -4.54 4.35 -6.16
CA ALA A 17 -4.69 5.28 -5.04
C ALA A 17 -5.37 6.62 -5.40
N PRO A 18 -5.08 7.29 -6.54
CA PRO A 18 -5.71 8.57 -6.86
C PRO A 18 -7.22 8.51 -7.00
N PHE A 19 -7.76 7.43 -7.56
CA PHE A 19 -9.20 7.24 -7.69
C PHE A 19 -9.86 7.17 -6.30
N PHE A 20 -9.30 6.37 -5.41
CA PHE A 20 -9.78 6.25 -4.04
C PHE A 20 -9.65 7.59 -3.28
N ILE A 21 -8.49 8.24 -3.35
CA ILE A 21 -8.25 9.54 -2.71
C ILE A 21 -9.22 10.59 -3.25
N GLY A 22 -9.50 10.62 -4.56
CA GLY A 22 -10.47 11.51 -5.17
C GLY A 22 -11.87 11.35 -4.57
N ASN A 23 -12.32 10.11 -4.38
CA ASN A 23 -13.62 9.82 -3.82
C ASN A 23 -13.78 10.25 -2.35
N ILE A 24 -12.76 10.03 -1.52
CA ILE A 24 -12.81 10.38 -0.10
C ILE A 24 -12.49 11.86 0.17
N SER A 25 -11.97 12.58 -0.83
CA SER A 25 -11.55 13.98 -0.69
C SER A 25 -12.65 14.99 -1.02
N LYS A 26 -13.89 14.55 -1.23
CA LYS A 26 -15.02 15.45 -1.48
C LYS A 26 -15.14 16.53 -0.41
N GLY A 27 -15.21 17.80 -0.83
CA GLY A 27 -15.29 18.95 0.05
C GLY A 27 -13.96 19.46 0.61
N ARG A 28 -12.82 18.85 0.24
CA ARG A 28 -11.48 19.32 0.62
C ARG A 28 -10.77 20.00 -0.55
N THR A 29 -9.89 20.94 -0.23
CA THR A 29 -9.03 21.53 -1.25
C THR A 29 -7.89 20.58 -1.64
N VAL A 30 -7.38 20.68 -2.86
CA VAL A 30 -6.24 19.89 -3.34
C VAL A 30 -5.04 20.01 -2.39
N ARG A 31 -4.77 21.23 -1.91
CA ARG A 31 -3.70 21.49 -0.93
C ARG A 31 -3.91 20.70 0.36
N GLN A 32 -5.13 20.72 0.93
CA GLN A 32 -5.43 19.96 2.15
C GLN A 32 -5.27 18.47 1.96
N THR A 33 -5.67 17.93 0.81
CA THR A 33 -5.52 16.52 0.49
C THR A 33 -4.05 16.12 0.38
N ILE A 34 -3.24 16.91 -0.35
CA ILE A 34 -1.81 16.64 -0.50
C ILE A 34 -1.09 16.73 0.85
N VAL A 35 -1.27 17.83 1.59
CA VAL A 35 -0.60 18.05 2.89
C VAL A 35 -1.04 16.97 3.89
N GLY A 36 -2.33 16.64 3.93
CA GLY A 36 -2.85 15.56 4.78
C GLY A 36 -2.22 14.21 4.46
N GLY A 37 -2.16 13.83 3.19
CA GLY A 37 -1.52 12.60 2.75
C GLY A 37 -0.04 12.53 3.13
N TYR A 38 0.71 13.62 2.94
CA TYR A 38 2.11 13.68 3.35
C TYR A 38 2.28 13.61 4.87
N VAL A 39 1.60 14.46 5.62
CA VAL A 39 1.79 14.55 7.08
C VAL A 39 1.39 13.24 7.76
N PHE A 40 0.22 12.71 7.45
CA PHE A 40 -0.25 11.48 8.09
C PHE A 40 0.39 10.22 7.50
N GLY A 41 0.55 10.12 6.18
CA GLY A 41 1.14 8.95 5.53
C GLY A 41 2.64 8.82 5.83
N VAL A 42 3.42 9.85 5.51
CA VAL A 42 4.87 9.83 5.74
C VAL A 42 5.17 9.86 7.24
N GLY A 43 4.44 10.67 8.03
CA GLY A 43 4.63 10.79 9.47
C GLY A 43 4.40 9.47 10.20
N SER A 44 3.32 8.73 9.89
CA SER A 44 3.05 7.43 10.49
C SER A 44 4.12 6.39 10.12
N THR A 45 4.52 6.36 8.85
CA THR A 45 5.57 5.46 8.36
C THR A 45 6.90 5.74 9.05
N LEU A 46 7.35 6.98 9.08
CA LEU A 46 8.59 7.37 9.76
C LEU A 46 8.55 7.03 11.25
N SER A 47 7.44 7.32 11.94
CA SER A 47 7.29 6.98 13.36
C SER A 47 7.42 5.48 13.59
N SER A 48 6.79 4.66 12.77
CA SER A 48 6.88 3.20 12.87
C SER A 48 8.32 2.71 12.64
N PHE A 49 9.00 3.20 11.61
CA PHE A 49 10.39 2.81 11.33
C PHE A 49 11.35 3.30 12.40
N ILE A 50 11.18 4.51 12.92
CA ILE A 50 12.06 5.05 13.96
C ILE A 50 11.88 4.26 15.27
N VAL A 51 10.64 4.01 15.68
CA VAL A 51 10.39 3.35 16.98
C VAL A 51 10.75 1.87 16.89
N LEU A 52 10.14 1.12 15.96
CA LEU A 52 10.32 -0.33 15.88
C LEU A 52 11.69 -0.72 15.33
N GLY A 53 12.20 0.03 14.35
CA GLY A 53 13.51 -0.22 13.76
C GLY A 53 14.64 0.04 14.77
N ASN A 54 14.64 1.17 15.48
CA ASN A 54 15.66 1.44 16.49
C ASN A 54 15.53 0.51 17.69
N TYR A 55 14.33 0.08 18.05
CA TYR A 55 14.14 -0.90 19.12
C TYR A 55 14.83 -2.23 18.79
N SER A 56 14.54 -2.81 17.61
CA SER A 56 15.15 -4.08 17.20
C SER A 56 16.67 -3.97 17.01
N MET A 57 17.13 -2.87 16.40
CA MET A 57 18.56 -2.60 16.24
C MET A 57 19.27 -2.43 17.59
N GLY A 58 18.65 -1.74 18.55
CA GLY A 58 19.16 -1.56 19.88
C GLY A 58 19.31 -2.89 20.64
N LEU A 59 18.39 -3.84 20.49
CA LEU A 59 18.49 -5.17 21.07
C LEU A 59 19.66 -5.97 20.45
N GLN A 60 19.80 -5.91 19.13
CA GLN A 60 20.88 -6.56 18.40
C GLN A 60 22.26 -6.01 18.81
N MET A 61 22.43 -4.69 18.80
CA MET A 61 23.69 -4.03 19.12
C MET A 61 24.12 -4.22 20.57
N ASN A 62 23.18 -4.32 21.50
CA ASN A 62 23.46 -4.57 22.91
C ASN A 62 23.62 -6.06 23.25
N GLY A 63 23.61 -6.94 22.26
CA GLY A 63 23.77 -8.39 22.45
C GLY A 63 22.64 -9.06 23.24
N LYS A 64 21.49 -8.40 23.36
CA LYS A 64 20.31 -8.94 24.08
C LYS A 64 19.52 -9.94 23.25
N ALA A 65 19.64 -9.88 21.94
CA ALA A 65 19.03 -10.80 20.99
C ALA A 65 19.85 -10.81 19.70
N ASP A 66 19.88 -11.94 19.00
CA ASP A 66 20.54 -12.08 17.69
C ASP A 66 19.52 -12.45 16.62
N PHE A 67 18.87 -11.43 16.11
CA PHE A 67 17.84 -11.57 15.05
C PHE A 67 18.45 -11.81 13.68
N ILE A 68 19.69 -11.32 13.46
CA ILE A 68 20.36 -11.44 12.16
C ILE A 68 20.75 -12.90 11.91
N THR A 69 21.41 -13.55 12.87
CA THR A 69 21.77 -14.98 12.77
C THR A 69 20.51 -15.84 12.64
N GLN A 70 19.49 -15.57 13.46
CA GLN A 70 18.22 -16.26 13.37
C GLN A 70 17.60 -16.19 11.95
N TYR A 71 17.63 -15.02 11.31
CA TYR A 71 17.11 -14.85 9.94
C TYR A 71 17.99 -15.54 8.89
N ILE A 72 19.32 -15.47 9.04
CA ILE A 72 20.23 -16.11 8.09
C ILE A 72 20.09 -17.64 8.12
N GLU A 73 19.91 -18.22 9.31
CA GLU A 73 19.79 -19.66 9.48
C GLU A 73 18.41 -20.20 9.06
N SER A 74 17.34 -19.49 9.43
CA SER A 74 15.96 -19.97 9.17
C SER A 74 15.39 -19.53 7.82
N GLY A 75 15.86 -18.39 7.28
CA GLY A 75 15.22 -17.73 6.14
C GLY A 75 13.80 -17.19 6.43
N ASP A 76 13.33 -17.31 7.69
CA ASP A 76 11.98 -16.95 8.12
C ASP A 76 11.93 -15.51 8.64
N LEU A 77 11.56 -14.59 7.74
CA LEU A 77 11.35 -13.19 8.07
C LEU A 77 10.21 -12.98 9.09
N TYR A 78 9.15 -13.75 8.97
CA TYR A 78 7.98 -13.60 9.84
C TYR A 78 8.27 -14.09 11.26
N GLY A 79 8.97 -15.22 11.38
CA GLY A 79 9.45 -15.72 12.66
C GLY A 79 10.39 -14.73 13.37
N MET A 80 11.26 -14.05 12.63
CA MET A 80 12.12 -12.99 13.17
C MET A 80 11.28 -11.82 13.70
N ILE A 81 10.27 -11.35 12.97
CA ILE A 81 9.38 -10.25 13.41
C ILE A 81 8.63 -10.65 14.70
N VAL A 82 8.10 -11.87 14.76
CA VAL A 82 7.45 -12.40 15.96
C VAL A 82 8.43 -12.46 17.13
N SER A 83 9.68 -12.85 16.91
CA SER A 83 10.73 -12.87 17.92
C SER A 83 11.02 -11.46 18.47
N ILE A 84 11.07 -10.44 17.62
CA ILE A 84 11.21 -9.05 18.04
C ILE A 84 10.03 -8.62 18.92
N ILE A 85 8.80 -8.92 18.53
CA ILE A 85 7.60 -8.57 19.29
C ILE A 85 7.61 -9.26 20.66
N LYS A 86 8.04 -10.51 20.75
CA LYS A 86 8.15 -11.26 22.02
C LYS A 86 9.11 -10.64 23.03
N THR A 87 10.04 -9.80 22.60
CA THR A 87 10.93 -9.07 23.51
C THR A 87 10.30 -7.81 24.11
N MET A 88 9.16 -7.39 23.60
CA MET A 88 8.46 -6.18 24.09
C MET A 88 7.71 -6.44 25.40
N PRO A 89 7.55 -5.44 26.25
CA PRO A 89 6.65 -5.54 27.38
C PRO A 89 5.23 -5.79 26.89
N CYS A 90 4.50 -6.70 27.56
CA CYS A 90 3.14 -7.12 27.15
C CYS A 90 3.05 -7.69 25.71
N ALA A 91 4.01 -8.52 25.33
CA ALA A 91 4.14 -9.07 23.97
C ALA A 91 2.85 -9.66 23.39
N GLU A 92 2.05 -10.35 24.22
CA GLU A 92 0.79 -10.93 23.76
C GLU A 92 -0.22 -9.85 23.35
N LEU A 93 -0.33 -8.79 24.13
CA LEU A 93 -1.21 -7.65 23.80
C LEU A 93 -0.73 -6.95 22.54
N VAL A 94 0.59 -6.75 22.39
CA VAL A 94 1.18 -6.16 21.17
C VAL A 94 0.89 -7.04 19.97
N MET A 95 1.02 -8.36 20.07
CA MET A 95 0.69 -9.27 18.96
C MET A 95 -0.78 -9.19 18.56
N VAL A 96 -1.71 -9.12 19.52
CA VAL A 96 -3.14 -8.95 19.22
C VAL A 96 -3.40 -7.61 18.53
N VAL A 97 -2.80 -6.52 19.00
CA VAL A 97 -2.93 -5.19 18.37
C VAL A 97 -2.37 -5.20 16.95
N VAL A 98 -1.20 -5.80 16.73
CA VAL A 98 -0.60 -5.94 15.40
C VAL A 98 -1.51 -6.74 14.48
N LEU A 99 -2.05 -7.87 14.94
CA LEU A 99 -2.99 -8.70 14.17
C LEU A 99 -4.24 -7.92 13.75
N ILE A 100 -4.88 -7.21 14.68
CA ILE A 100 -6.06 -6.39 14.40
C ILE A 100 -5.70 -5.29 13.38
N THR A 101 -4.56 -4.63 13.57
CA THR A 101 -4.08 -3.57 12.66
C THR A 101 -3.83 -4.12 11.25
N MET A 102 -3.22 -5.31 11.14
CA MET A 102 -2.99 -5.96 9.84
C MET A 102 -4.31 -6.29 9.15
N ILE A 103 -5.29 -6.87 9.86
CA ILE A 103 -6.61 -7.18 9.31
C ILE A 103 -7.30 -5.90 8.82
N ALA A 104 -7.32 -4.85 9.63
CA ALA A 104 -7.93 -3.56 9.26
C ALA A 104 -7.24 -2.93 8.04
N PHE A 105 -5.91 -2.96 7.99
CA PHE A 105 -5.12 -2.43 6.88
C PHE A 105 -5.41 -3.18 5.57
N TYR A 106 -5.40 -4.51 5.62
CA TYR A 106 -5.71 -5.31 4.43
C TYR A 106 -7.16 -5.14 3.98
N ALA A 107 -8.12 -5.13 4.91
CA ALA A 107 -9.52 -4.93 4.58
C ALA A 107 -9.76 -3.61 3.84
N THR A 108 -9.21 -2.51 4.36
CA THR A 108 -9.34 -1.18 3.71
C THR A 108 -8.64 -1.10 2.36
N SER A 109 -7.47 -1.72 2.23
CA SER A 109 -6.71 -1.73 0.98
C SER A 109 -7.41 -2.54 -0.11
N PHE A 110 -7.86 -3.74 0.20
CA PHE A 110 -8.56 -4.60 -0.77
C PHE A 110 -9.91 -4.02 -1.17
N ASP A 111 -10.67 -3.44 -0.25
CA ASP A 111 -11.94 -2.79 -0.56
C ASP A 111 -11.73 -1.61 -1.53
N SER A 112 -10.70 -0.80 -1.29
CA SER A 112 -10.34 0.32 -2.16
C SER A 112 -9.95 -0.12 -3.58
N ILE A 113 -9.17 -1.19 -3.71
CA ILE A 113 -8.75 -1.75 -5.00
C ILE A 113 -9.96 -2.36 -5.72
N ALA A 114 -10.79 -3.13 -5.00
CA ALA A 114 -11.98 -3.75 -5.55
C ALA A 114 -12.99 -2.71 -6.05
N LEU A 115 -13.20 -1.64 -5.30
CA LEU A 115 -14.02 -0.51 -5.70
C LEU A 115 -13.48 0.14 -6.98
N THR A 116 -12.18 0.43 -7.03
CA THR A 116 -11.53 1.03 -8.19
C THR A 116 -11.67 0.14 -9.43
N ALA A 117 -11.36 -1.15 -9.31
CA ALA A 117 -11.50 -2.12 -10.40
C ALA A 117 -12.94 -2.26 -10.87
N SER A 118 -13.89 -2.21 -9.93
CA SER A 118 -15.32 -2.23 -10.24
C SER A 118 -15.76 -1.03 -11.07
N CYS A 119 -15.28 0.17 -10.72
CA CYS A 119 -15.57 1.38 -11.47
C CYS A 119 -15.02 1.31 -12.90
N TYR A 120 -13.82 0.77 -13.08
CA TYR A 120 -13.23 0.57 -14.41
C TYR A 120 -13.92 -0.51 -15.25
N SER A 121 -14.76 -1.35 -14.65
CA SER A 121 -15.55 -2.35 -15.38
C SER A 121 -16.74 -1.77 -16.15
N TYR A 122 -17.06 -0.50 -15.92
CA TYR A 122 -18.14 0.21 -16.62
C TYR A 122 -17.59 1.11 -17.73
N HIS A 123 -18.30 1.19 -18.83
CA HIS A 123 -17.96 2.12 -19.93
C HIS A 123 -18.16 3.59 -19.53
N SER A 124 -19.19 3.87 -18.75
CA SER A 124 -19.49 5.18 -18.18
C SER A 124 -20.23 5.01 -16.85
N LEU A 125 -19.72 5.59 -15.80
CA LEU A 125 -20.40 5.73 -14.52
C LEU A 125 -20.68 7.22 -14.30
N GLY A 126 -21.90 7.56 -13.90
CA GLY A 126 -22.23 8.93 -13.50
C GLY A 126 -21.42 9.37 -12.27
N GLU A 127 -21.16 10.69 -12.15
CA GLU A 127 -20.32 11.25 -11.08
C GLU A 127 -20.73 10.86 -9.65
N ASN A 128 -21.99 10.47 -9.43
CA ASN A 128 -22.52 10.05 -8.14
C ASN A 128 -22.99 8.59 -8.10
N GLU A 129 -22.76 7.83 -9.16
CA GLU A 129 -23.16 6.43 -9.22
C GLU A 129 -22.05 5.54 -8.63
N GLN A 130 -22.48 4.56 -7.84
CA GLN A 130 -21.58 3.52 -7.33
C GLN A 130 -21.72 2.25 -8.18
N PRO A 131 -20.63 1.50 -8.37
CA PRO A 131 -20.69 0.24 -9.10
C PRO A 131 -21.60 -0.75 -8.38
N HIS A 132 -22.20 -1.64 -9.16
CA HIS A 132 -23.07 -2.68 -8.60
C HIS A 132 -22.29 -3.59 -7.64
N LYS A 133 -22.86 -3.86 -6.46
CA LYS A 133 -22.22 -4.65 -5.40
C LYS A 133 -21.76 -6.04 -5.87
N GLY A 134 -22.46 -6.64 -6.83
CA GLY A 134 -22.07 -7.92 -7.42
C GLY A 134 -20.75 -7.87 -8.19
N ILE A 135 -20.48 -6.77 -8.91
CA ILE A 135 -19.20 -6.57 -9.63
C ILE A 135 -18.08 -6.31 -8.63
N GLN A 136 -18.36 -5.54 -7.59
CA GLN A 136 -17.39 -5.31 -6.51
C GLN A 136 -17.04 -6.63 -5.81
N LEU A 137 -18.02 -7.48 -5.48
CA LEU A 137 -17.80 -8.80 -4.89
C LEU A 137 -16.99 -9.70 -5.83
N MET A 138 -17.29 -9.71 -7.12
CA MET A 138 -16.50 -10.45 -8.11
C MET A 138 -15.03 -10.05 -8.08
N TRP A 139 -14.73 -8.75 -8.06
CA TRP A 139 -13.36 -8.26 -7.96
C TRP A 139 -12.70 -8.63 -6.62
N CYS A 140 -13.43 -8.56 -5.50
CA CYS A 140 -12.92 -9.04 -4.20
C CYS A 140 -12.50 -10.51 -4.27
N ILE A 141 -13.32 -11.36 -4.87
CA ILE A 141 -13.02 -12.79 -5.02
C ILE A 141 -11.79 -12.99 -5.90
N LEU A 142 -11.70 -12.31 -7.05
CA LEU A 142 -10.55 -12.41 -7.95
C LEU A 142 -9.25 -11.95 -7.28
N LEU A 143 -9.30 -10.87 -6.50
CA LEU A 143 -8.15 -10.34 -5.77
C LEU A 143 -7.66 -11.30 -4.66
N ILE A 144 -8.57 -12.06 -4.04
CA ILE A 144 -8.21 -13.06 -3.02
C ILE A 144 -7.68 -14.35 -3.67
N LEU A 145 -8.24 -14.77 -4.80
CA LEU A 145 -7.82 -15.98 -5.49
C LEU A 145 -6.36 -15.92 -5.95
N LEU A 146 -5.89 -14.75 -6.38
CA LEU A 146 -4.52 -14.59 -6.85
C LEU A 146 -3.46 -14.89 -5.77
N PRO A 147 -3.49 -14.28 -4.57
CA PRO A 147 -2.56 -14.62 -3.48
C PRO A 147 -2.66 -16.09 -3.05
N ILE A 148 -3.89 -16.63 -2.99
CA ILE A 148 -4.11 -18.05 -2.64
C ILE A 148 -3.45 -18.95 -3.68
N ALA A 149 -3.66 -18.72 -4.98
CA ALA A 149 -3.03 -19.48 -6.03
C ALA A 149 -1.50 -19.45 -5.97
N LEU A 150 -0.93 -18.29 -5.63
CA LEU A 150 0.51 -18.12 -5.47
C LEU A 150 1.07 -18.86 -4.25
N LEU A 151 0.32 -18.97 -3.16
CA LEU A 151 0.69 -19.78 -2.00
C LEU A 151 0.79 -21.28 -2.36
N PHE A 152 -0.17 -21.79 -3.13
CA PHE A 152 -0.17 -23.19 -3.58
C PHE A 152 0.88 -23.49 -4.67
N ALA A 153 1.30 -22.47 -5.41
CA ALA A 153 2.31 -22.63 -6.46
C ALA A 153 3.76 -22.65 -5.95
N GLU A 154 3.96 -22.66 -4.61
CA GLU A 154 5.30 -22.56 -3.98
C GLU A 154 6.13 -21.38 -4.53
N SER A 155 5.45 -20.40 -5.09
CA SER A 155 6.10 -19.23 -5.68
C SER A 155 6.73 -18.39 -4.59
N SER A 156 8.04 -18.24 -4.66
CA SER A 156 8.75 -17.43 -3.68
C SER A 156 8.34 -15.95 -3.77
N MET A 157 8.45 -15.23 -2.67
CA MET A 157 8.25 -13.77 -2.62
C MET A 157 9.04 -13.03 -3.71
N SER A 158 10.17 -13.58 -4.15
CA SER A 158 11.00 -13.04 -5.23
C SER A 158 10.27 -12.96 -6.59
N ASN A 159 9.38 -13.91 -6.89
CA ASN A 159 8.61 -13.89 -8.13
C ASN A 159 7.60 -12.74 -8.13
N LEU A 160 6.91 -12.51 -7.01
CA LEU A 160 5.99 -11.37 -6.84
C LEU A 160 6.72 -10.03 -6.96
N GLN A 161 7.91 -9.94 -6.37
CA GLN A 161 8.75 -8.76 -6.48
C GLN A 161 9.15 -8.50 -7.93
N SER A 162 9.54 -9.53 -8.67
CA SER A 162 9.92 -9.42 -10.08
C SER A 162 8.77 -8.95 -10.96
N VAL A 163 7.57 -9.49 -10.75
CA VAL A 163 6.36 -9.05 -11.49
C VAL A 163 6.06 -7.57 -11.22
N SER A 164 6.16 -7.14 -9.96
CA SER A 164 5.93 -5.73 -9.59
C SER A 164 6.96 -4.79 -10.26
N ILE A 165 8.22 -5.20 -10.34
CA ILE A 165 9.28 -4.42 -10.99
C ILE A 165 9.03 -4.29 -12.49
N VAL A 166 8.65 -5.36 -13.17
CA VAL A 166 8.35 -5.34 -14.60
C VAL A 166 7.13 -4.48 -14.90
N ALA A 167 6.07 -4.61 -14.10
CA ALA A 167 4.84 -3.83 -14.27
C ALA A 167 5.05 -2.32 -14.01
N ALA A 168 5.98 -1.95 -13.14
CA ALA A 168 6.23 -0.55 -12.78
C ALA A 168 6.69 0.31 -13.96
N PHE A 169 7.42 -0.26 -14.92
CA PHE A 169 7.94 0.49 -16.07
C PHE A 169 6.81 1.08 -16.95
N PRO A 170 5.88 0.29 -17.51
CA PRO A 170 4.77 0.86 -18.30
C PRO A 170 3.86 1.74 -17.44
N ILE A 171 3.65 1.41 -16.18
CA ILE A 171 2.85 2.21 -15.25
C ILE A 171 3.51 3.58 -15.02
N GLY A 172 4.83 3.64 -14.89
CA GLY A 172 5.55 4.91 -14.77
C GLY A 172 5.28 5.85 -15.96
N MET A 173 5.22 5.32 -17.18
CA MET A 173 4.84 6.11 -18.36
C MET A 173 3.39 6.63 -18.28
N VAL A 174 2.46 5.79 -17.82
CA VAL A 174 1.06 6.20 -17.62
C VAL A 174 0.95 7.31 -16.58
N ILE A 175 1.71 7.23 -15.49
CA ILE A 175 1.74 8.29 -14.46
C ILE A 175 2.17 9.63 -15.06
N LEU A 176 3.20 9.65 -15.91
CA LEU A 176 3.64 10.88 -16.58
C LEU A 176 2.54 11.47 -17.47
N LEU A 177 1.79 10.63 -18.19
CA LEU A 177 0.64 11.06 -18.98
C LEU A 177 -0.49 11.64 -18.10
N ILE A 178 -0.77 11.00 -16.97
CA ILE A 178 -1.76 11.50 -15.99
C ILE A 178 -1.35 12.87 -15.45
N VAL A 179 -0.08 13.05 -15.09
CA VAL A 179 0.44 14.34 -14.61
C VAL A 179 0.31 15.42 -15.70
N ALA A 180 0.69 15.10 -16.94
CA ALA A 180 0.56 16.03 -18.05
C ALA A 180 -0.89 16.43 -18.33
N SER A 181 -1.82 15.49 -18.31
CA SER A 181 -3.25 15.74 -18.44
C SER A 181 -3.79 16.61 -17.30
N PHE A 182 -3.45 16.29 -16.06
CA PHE A 182 -3.85 17.08 -14.90
C PHE A 182 -3.36 18.53 -14.99
N MET A 183 -2.10 18.74 -15.39
CA MET A 183 -1.55 20.09 -15.54
C MET A 183 -2.27 20.91 -16.63
N LYS A 184 -2.73 20.25 -17.70
CA LYS A 184 -3.53 20.88 -18.75
C LYS A 184 -4.91 21.27 -18.24
N ASP A 185 -5.58 20.36 -17.55
CA ASP A 185 -6.92 20.59 -17.01
C ASP A 185 -6.92 21.64 -15.88
N ALA A 186 -5.91 21.61 -15.02
CA ALA A 186 -5.72 22.61 -13.98
C ALA A 186 -5.52 24.02 -14.55
N ARG A 187 -4.70 24.14 -15.62
CA ARG A 187 -4.50 25.43 -16.31
C ARG A 187 -5.81 25.94 -16.96
N LYS A 188 -6.59 25.04 -17.55
CA LYS A 188 -7.88 25.41 -18.15
C LYS A 188 -8.82 25.93 -17.06
N TYR A 189 -8.96 25.19 -15.97
CA TYR A 189 -9.80 25.55 -14.83
C TYR A 189 -9.40 26.91 -14.20
N MET A 190 -8.10 27.15 -14.04
CA MET A 190 -7.62 28.44 -13.51
C MET A 190 -7.94 29.60 -14.43
N LYS A 191 -7.85 29.42 -15.77
CA LYS A 191 -8.26 30.46 -16.73
C LYS A 191 -9.74 30.74 -16.68
N GLU A 192 -10.60 29.73 -16.51
CA GLU A 192 -12.06 29.87 -16.36
C GLU A 192 -12.43 30.63 -15.06
N LEU A 193 -11.61 30.49 -14.02
CA LEU A 193 -11.76 31.24 -12.76
C LEU A 193 -11.18 32.66 -12.78
N GLY A 194 -10.60 33.11 -13.92
CA GLY A 194 -10.01 34.45 -14.05
C GLY A 194 -8.73 34.66 -13.19
N LYS A 195 -8.04 33.57 -12.89
CA LYS A 195 -6.76 33.57 -12.13
C LYS A 195 -5.60 33.13 -12.98
#